data_969a34a705b405390f4d746a8e6c0676
#
_entry.id   969a34a705b405390f4d746a8e6c0676
#
_cell.length_a   1.000
_cell.length_b   1.000
_cell.length_c   1.000
_cell.angle_alpha   90.00
_cell.angle_beta   90.00
_cell.angle_gamma   90.00
#
_symmetry.space_group_name_H-M   'P 1'
#
loop_
_entity.id
_entity.type
_entity.pdbx_description
1 polymer ?
#
loop_
_entity_poly.entity_id
_entity_poly.type
_entity_poly.pdbx_seq_one_letter_code
_entity_poly.pdbx_strand_id
1 'polypeptide(L)'
;MRVSNAFLKAVEQQGKWSLIGRTNGAITKEVDASELWDKIAYAAWACADPGLQYDTTINEWHTCPQGGRINASNPCSEYMFIDDTACNLASLNLMQFRHEDGSFDIKTFEHAARIWTLTLEISVTMAQFPSKEIAQGSYDYRTLGLGFANIGGMLMAAGYSYDSDEARALCGAISAIMTGRSYACLLYTSDAADDRIC
;
A
#
# COMPACT_ATOMS: atom_id res chain seq x y z
N MET A 1 1.30 9.74 -11.87
CA MET A 1 1.22 9.38 -13.33
C MET A 1 1.49 7.90 -13.48
N ARG A 2 0.81 7.21 -14.39
CA ARG A 2 1.04 5.78 -14.65
C ARG A 2 1.70 5.60 -16.00
N VAL A 3 2.77 4.81 -16.04
CA VAL A 3 3.52 4.47 -17.24
C VAL A 3 3.53 2.95 -17.45
N SER A 4 3.39 2.51 -18.69
CA SER A 4 3.46 1.10 -19.05
C SER A 4 4.87 0.69 -19.48
N ASN A 5 5.17 -0.61 -19.46
CA ASN A 5 6.41 -1.14 -20.01
C ASN A 5 6.57 -0.78 -21.48
N ALA A 6 5.47 -0.70 -22.24
CA ALA A 6 5.53 -0.26 -23.64
C ALA A 6 6.03 1.19 -23.79
N PHE A 7 5.58 2.10 -22.92
CA PHE A 7 6.10 3.47 -22.90
C PHE A 7 7.59 3.52 -22.55
N LEU A 8 8.01 2.81 -21.50
CA LEU A 8 9.42 2.76 -21.08
C LEU A 8 10.31 2.22 -22.19
N LYS A 9 9.84 1.20 -22.90
CA LYS A 9 10.53 0.65 -24.07
C LYS A 9 10.64 1.65 -25.22
N ALA A 10 9.61 2.46 -25.45
CA ALA A 10 9.67 3.55 -26.42
C ALA A 10 10.68 4.63 -26.01
N VAL A 11 10.80 4.93 -24.71
CA VAL A 11 11.84 5.84 -24.20
C VAL A 11 13.24 5.29 -24.46
N GLU A 12 13.51 4.03 -24.11
CA GLU A 12 14.79 3.37 -24.34
C GLU A 12 15.20 3.35 -25.83
N GLN A 13 14.21 3.15 -26.70
CA GLN A 13 14.40 3.10 -28.16
C GLN A 13 14.38 4.49 -28.83
N GLN A 14 14.24 5.56 -28.07
CA GLN A 14 14.08 6.94 -28.58
C GLN A 14 12.98 7.05 -29.63
N GLY A 15 11.89 6.32 -29.41
CA GLY A 15 10.76 6.21 -30.32
C GLY A 15 9.67 7.24 -30.08
N LYS A 16 8.60 7.13 -30.87
CA LYS A 16 7.38 7.91 -30.70
C LYS A 16 6.40 7.23 -29.74
N TRP A 17 5.62 8.05 -29.05
CA TRP A 17 4.55 7.61 -28.19
C TRP A 17 3.22 8.26 -28.58
N SER A 18 2.21 7.43 -28.84
CA SER A 18 0.88 7.89 -29.24
C SER A 18 -0.01 8.16 -28.01
N LEU A 19 -0.55 9.36 -27.93
CA LEU A 19 -1.58 9.70 -26.95
C LEU A 19 -2.94 9.30 -27.50
N ILE A 20 -3.63 8.44 -26.77
CA ILE A 20 -4.91 7.84 -27.17
C ILE A 20 -6.06 8.57 -26.50
N GLY A 21 -7.04 9.00 -27.27
CA GLY A 21 -8.27 9.60 -26.77
C GLY A 21 -9.15 8.56 -26.06
N ARG A 22 -9.54 8.84 -24.82
CA ARG A 22 -10.29 7.89 -23.99
C ARG A 22 -11.72 7.61 -24.50
N THR A 23 -12.32 8.60 -25.18
CA THR A 23 -13.71 8.51 -25.65
C THR A 23 -13.88 7.72 -26.94
N ASN A 24 -12.88 7.72 -27.80
CA ASN A 24 -12.98 7.15 -29.16
C ASN A 24 -11.85 6.19 -29.52
N GLY A 25 -10.84 6.03 -28.66
CA GLY A 25 -9.68 5.17 -28.93
C GLY A 25 -8.76 5.65 -30.04
N ALA A 26 -8.98 6.85 -30.59
CA ALA A 26 -8.18 7.38 -31.70
C ALA A 26 -6.87 8.01 -31.17
N ILE A 27 -5.81 7.97 -31.99
CA ILE A 27 -4.58 8.70 -31.73
C ILE A 27 -4.89 10.20 -31.85
N THR A 28 -4.72 10.92 -30.74
CA THR A 28 -4.94 12.37 -30.69
C THR A 28 -3.66 13.14 -30.99
N LYS A 29 -2.52 12.58 -30.63
CA LYS A 29 -1.21 13.20 -30.84
C LYS A 29 -0.12 12.13 -30.73
N GLU A 30 0.94 12.29 -31.51
CA GLU A 30 2.21 11.60 -31.31
C GLU A 30 3.25 12.55 -30.71
N VAL A 31 3.99 12.06 -29.75
CA VAL A 31 5.06 12.80 -29.05
C VAL A 31 6.32 11.97 -29.07
N ASP A 32 7.47 12.60 -28.88
CA ASP A 32 8.72 11.91 -28.60
C ASP A 32 8.66 11.32 -27.18
N ALA A 33 8.95 10.03 -27.05
CA ALA A 33 8.84 9.35 -25.76
C ALA A 33 9.91 9.86 -24.79
N SER A 34 11.15 10.12 -25.27
CA SER A 34 12.24 10.62 -24.44
C SER A 34 11.99 12.06 -23.97
N GLU A 35 11.51 12.93 -24.87
CA GLU A 35 11.13 14.29 -24.48
C GLU A 35 10.00 14.31 -23.44
N LEU A 36 9.03 13.41 -23.56
CA LEU A 36 7.97 13.30 -22.56
C LEU A 36 8.52 12.80 -21.22
N TRP A 37 9.43 11.83 -21.25
CA TRP A 37 10.10 11.32 -20.05
C TRP A 37 10.91 12.39 -19.34
N ASP A 38 11.69 13.18 -20.08
CA ASP A 38 12.47 14.29 -19.54
C ASP A 38 11.57 15.36 -18.89
N LYS A 39 10.42 15.66 -19.48
CA LYS A 39 9.43 16.58 -18.89
C LYS A 39 8.86 16.05 -17.59
N ILE A 40 8.57 14.74 -17.51
CA ILE A 40 8.11 14.08 -16.28
C ILE A 40 9.20 14.18 -15.20
N ALA A 41 10.42 13.82 -15.53
CA ALA A 41 11.55 13.87 -14.61
C ALA A 41 11.84 15.30 -14.11
N TYR A 42 11.81 16.27 -15.02
CA TYR A 42 11.99 17.67 -14.66
C TYR A 42 10.89 18.18 -13.71
N ALA A 43 9.63 17.88 -14.00
CA ALA A 43 8.53 18.29 -13.15
C ALA A 43 8.64 17.68 -11.74
N ALA A 44 8.97 16.37 -11.65
CA ALA A 44 9.18 15.69 -10.38
C ALA A 44 10.33 16.30 -9.57
N TRP A 45 11.41 16.70 -10.23
CA TRP A 45 12.52 17.40 -9.59
C TRP A 45 12.13 18.82 -9.14
N ALA A 46 11.40 19.57 -9.96
CA ALA A 46 11.10 20.98 -9.72
C ALA A 46 10.03 21.19 -8.63
N CYS A 47 9.05 20.30 -8.53
CA CYS A 47 7.90 20.46 -7.63
C CYS A 47 7.44 19.19 -6.92
N ALA A 48 8.25 18.12 -6.94
CA ALA A 48 7.94 16.80 -6.37
C ALA A 48 6.73 16.08 -7.00
N ASP A 49 6.17 16.61 -8.08
CA ASP A 49 5.07 16.01 -8.84
C ASP A 49 5.40 15.91 -10.34
N PRO A 50 4.91 14.89 -11.03
CA PRO A 50 4.05 13.81 -10.56
C PRO A 50 4.85 12.68 -9.87
N GLY A 51 4.19 11.95 -8.94
CA GLY A 51 4.63 10.61 -8.54
C GLY A 51 4.47 9.65 -9.73
N LEU A 52 5.31 8.63 -9.82
CA LEU A 52 5.33 7.67 -10.91
C LEU A 52 4.87 6.29 -10.46
N GLN A 53 3.99 5.65 -11.26
CA GLN A 53 3.50 4.31 -11.02
C GLN A 53 3.69 3.46 -12.28
N TYR A 54 4.21 2.26 -12.12
CA TYR A 54 4.53 1.32 -13.20
C TYR A 54 3.34 0.40 -13.46
N ASP A 55 2.47 0.82 -14.36
CA ASP A 55 1.16 0.22 -14.61
C ASP A 55 1.21 -1.29 -14.91
N THR A 56 2.14 -1.72 -15.77
CA THR A 56 2.28 -3.12 -16.13
C THR A 56 2.69 -3.96 -14.94
N THR A 57 3.77 -3.58 -14.24
CA THR A 57 4.29 -4.29 -13.07
C THR A 57 3.27 -4.34 -11.93
N ILE A 58 2.57 -3.23 -11.65
CA ILE A 58 1.53 -3.20 -10.61
C ILE A 58 0.45 -4.24 -10.89
N ASN A 59 0.00 -4.36 -12.15
CA ASN A 59 -1.05 -5.31 -12.51
C ASN A 59 -0.53 -6.76 -12.64
N GLU A 60 0.76 -6.98 -12.93
CA GLU A 60 1.38 -8.30 -12.87
C GLU A 60 1.45 -8.83 -11.43
N TRP A 61 1.63 -7.95 -10.45
CA TRP A 61 1.69 -8.29 -9.03
C TRP A 61 0.33 -8.22 -8.33
N HIS A 62 -0.74 -7.95 -9.06
CA HIS A 62 -2.08 -7.85 -8.50
C HIS A 62 -2.53 -9.19 -7.89
N THR A 63 -2.86 -9.17 -6.60
CA THR A 63 -3.23 -10.37 -5.83
C THR A 63 -4.66 -10.85 -6.06
N CYS A 64 -5.52 -10.02 -6.66
CA CYS A 64 -6.93 -10.32 -6.92
C CYS A 64 -7.36 -9.87 -8.34
N PRO A 65 -6.75 -10.39 -9.43
CA PRO A 65 -6.98 -9.92 -10.78
C PRO A 65 -8.42 -10.18 -11.28
N GLN A 66 -9.14 -11.12 -10.68
CA GLN A 66 -10.54 -11.42 -11.00
C GLN A 66 -11.49 -10.29 -10.57
N GLY A 67 -11.10 -9.50 -9.57
CA GLY A 67 -11.90 -8.36 -9.08
C GLY A 67 -11.88 -7.15 -10.01
N GLY A 68 -10.90 -7.07 -10.90
CA GLY A 68 -10.73 -5.96 -11.83
C GLY A 68 -9.26 -5.58 -11.99
N ARG A 69 -9.03 -4.48 -12.70
CA ARG A 69 -7.70 -3.92 -12.93
C ARG A 69 -7.38 -2.83 -11.90
N ILE A 70 -6.14 -2.75 -11.46
CA ILE A 70 -5.64 -1.63 -10.67
C ILE A 70 -5.41 -0.44 -11.61
N ASN A 71 -6.23 0.61 -11.50
CA ASN A 71 -6.16 1.81 -12.33
C ASN A 71 -5.49 2.99 -11.62
N ALA A 72 -5.50 3.03 -10.31
CA ALA A 72 -4.98 4.12 -9.49
C ALA A 72 -4.51 3.62 -8.12
N SER A 73 -4.07 4.54 -7.30
CA SER A 73 -3.76 4.32 -5.89
C SER A 73 -4.22 5.51 -5.05
N ASN A 74 -4.11 5.40 -3.73
CA ASN A 74 -4.14 6.57 -2.86
C ASN A 74 -2.92 7.49 -3.12
N PRO A 75 -2.91 8.73 -2.58
CA PRO A 75 -1.83 9.70 -2.86
C PRO A 75 -0.42 9.21 -2.54
N CYS A 76 -0.23 8.49 -1.44
CA CYS A 76 1.08 7.99 -1.02
C CYS A 76 1.49 6.67 -1.70
N SER A 77 0.61 6.09 -2.53
CA SER A 77 0.84 4.88 -3.34
C SER A 77 1.03 3.58 -2.55
N GLU A 78 0.71 3.54 -1.26
CA GLU A 78 0.74 2.30 -0.48
C GLU A 78 -0.47 1.40 -0.75
N TYR A 79 -1.59 1.95 -1.26
CA TYR A 79 -2.79 1.20 -1.58
C TYR A 79 -2.96 1.08 -3.09
N MET A 80 -2.37 0.03 -3.65
CA MET A 80 -2.48 -0.36 -5.06
C MET A 80 -3.54 -1.44 -5.19
N PHE A 81 -4.80 -1.04 -5.41
CA PHE A 81 -5.90 -1.98 -5.50
C PHE A 81 -6.95 -1.50 -6.51
N ILE A 82 -8.05 -2.28 -6.63
CA ILE A 82 -9.13 -2.01 -7.59
C ILE A 82 -9.94 -0.78 -7.20
N ASP A 83 -10.63 -0.22 -8.18
CA ASP A 83 -11.52 0.93 -7.99
C ASP A 83 -12.68 0.59 -7.04
N ASP A 84 -13.33 1.62 -6.52
CA ASP A 84 -14.49 1.52 -5.62
C ASP A 84 -14.24 0.68 -4.36
N THR A 85 -13.03 0.72 -3.85
CA THR A 85 -12.64 0.11 -2.57
C THR A 85 -12.04 1.15 -1.64
N ALA A 86 -12.01 0.85 -0.33
CA ALA A 86 -11.38 1.69 0.66
C ALA A 86 -10.47 0.85 1.56
N CYS A 87 -9.46 1.50 2.14
CA CYS A 87 -8.56 0.90 3.11
C CYS A 87 -8.72 1.62 4.45
N ASN A 88 -9.14 0.88 5.48
CA ASN A 88 -9.15 1.39 6.84
C ASN A 88 -7.74 1.36 7.41
N LEU A 89 -7.34 2.44 8.10
CA LEU A 89 -5.95 2.64 8.53
C LEU A 89 -5.82 2.72 10.05
N ALA A 90 -4.76 2.09 10.56
CA ALA A 90 -4.25 2.29 11.91
C ALA A 90 -2.73 2.17 11.92
N SER A 91 -2.08 2.84 12.88
CA SER A 91 -0.63 2.75 13.06
C SER A 91 -0.28 2.62 14.54
N LEU A 92 0.57 1.63 14.86
CA LEU A 92 1.08 1.42 16.20
C LEU A 92 2.33 2.29 16.43
N ASN A 93 2.36 3.05 17.52
CA ASN A 93 3.52 3.83 17.88
C ASN A 93 4.54 2.92 18.59
N LEU A 94 5.63 2.57 17.90
CA LEU A 94 6.65 1.64 18.41
C LEU A 94 7.30 2.09 19.71
N MET A 95 7.37 3.39 19.99
CA MET A 95 7.92 3.91 21.24
C MET A 95 7.13 3.48 22.48
N GLN A 96 5.85 3.13 22.34
CA GLN A 96 5.01 2.66 23.43
C GLN A 96 5.29 1.19 23.85
N PHE A 97 6.06 0.48 23.04
CA PHE A 97 6.45 -0.92 23.29
C PHE A 97 7.92 -1.05 23.71
N ARG A 98 8.58 0.07 24.01
CA ARG A 98 9.95 0.08 24.49
C ARG A 98 9.97 0.25 26.01
N HIS A 99 10.61 -0.68 26.71
CA HIS A 99 10.85 -0.59 28.14
C HIS A 99 11.98 0.39 28.47
N GLU A 100 12.07 0.80 29.73
CA GLU A 100 13.13 1.70 30.23
C GLU A 100 14.55 1.11 30.08
N ASP A 101 14.68 -0.22 30.18
CA ASP A 101 15.93 -0.95 29.96
C ASP A 101 16.33 -1.07 28.47
N GLY A 102 15.51 -0.54 27.56
CA GLY A 102 15.74 -0.56 26.12
C GLY A 102 15.21 -1.78 25.40
N SER A 103 14.70 -2.79 26.10
CA SER A 103 14.08 -3.96 25.48
C SER A 103 12.74 -3.61 24.82
N PHE A 104 12.34 -4.44 23.85
CA PHE A 104 11.05 -4.27 23.14
C PHE A 104 10.02 -5.27 23.67
N ASP A 105 8.84 -4.79 24.05
CA ASP A 105 7.73 -5.60 24.55
C ASP A 105 7.00 -6.30 23.38
N ILE A 106 7.55 -7.43 22.96
CA ILE A 106 7.01 -8.24 21.87
C ILE A 106 5.58 -8.70 22.18
N LYS A 107 5.30 -9.11 23.43
CA LYS A 107 3.99 -9.67 23.80
C LYS A 107 2.88 -8.63 23.72
N THR A 108 3.12 -7.43 24.24
CA THR A 108 2.17 -6.33 24.15
C THR A 108 2.00 -5.86 22.70
N PHE A 109 3.09 -5.82 21.92
CA PHE A 109 3.03 -5.48 20.51
C PHE A 109 2.21 -6.50 19.68
N GLU A 110 2.42 -7.79 19.88
CA GLU A 110 1.61 -8.85 19.27
C GLU A 110 0.13 -8.73 19.63
N HIS A 111 -0.17 -8.47 20.91
CA HIS A 111 -1.54 -8.26 21.38
C HIS A 111 -2.17 -7.03 20.74
N ALA A 112 -1.45 -5.91 20.67
CA ALA A 112 -1.90 -4.68 20.04
C ALA A 112 -2.16 -4.90 18.54
N ALA A 113 -1.28 -5.59 17.81
CA ALA A 113 -1.47 -5.93 16.41
C ALA A 113 -2.77 -6.74 16.20
N ARG A 114 -3.02 -7.74 17.05
CA ARG A 114 -4.27 -8.53 17.02
C ARG A 114 -5.51 -7.66 17.28
N ILE A 115 -5.51 -6.85 18.32
CA ILE A 115 -6.67 -6.00 18.67
C ILE A 115 -6.96 -4.98 17.57
N TRP A 116 -5.93 -4.33 17.02
CA TRP A 116 -6.11 -3.37 15.94
C TRP A 116 -6.55 -4.03 14.63
N THR A 117 -6.10 -5.23 14.33
CA THR A 117 -6.62 -6.00 13.18
C THR A 117 -8.12 -6.25 13.33
N LEU A 118 -8.58 -6.71 14.50
CA LEU A 118 -10.02 -6.89 14.80
C LEU A 118 -10.79 -5.57 14.72
N THR A 119 -10.23 -4.49 15.25
CA THR A 119 -10.86 -3.17 15.21
C THR A 119 -11.04 -2.69 13.77
N LEU A 120 -10.03 -2.84 12.93
CA LEU A 120 -10.10 -2.48 11.52
C LEU A 120 -11.13 -3.34 10.78
N GLU A 121 -11.18 -4.64 11.05
CA GLU A 121 -12.14 -5.58 10.47
C GLU A 121 -13.60 -5.21 10.85
N ILE A 122 -13.86 -4.92 12.10
CA ILE A 122 -15.16 -4.46 12.56
C ILE A 122 -15.53 -3.12 11.92
N SER A 123 -14.57 -2.20 11.80
CA SER A 123 -14.82 -0.87 11.24
C SER A 123 -15.25 -0.91 9.78
N VAL A 124 -14.88 -1.90 8.99
CA VAL A 124 -15.37 -2.07 7.61
C VAL A 124 -16.89 -2.19 7.56
N THR A 125 -17.48 -2.96 8.48
CA THR A 125 -18.95 -3.15 8.55
C THR A 125 -19.69 -1.97 9.17
N MET A 126 -18.99 -1.15 9.97
CA MET A 126 -19.58 0.00 10.68
C MET A 126 -19.35 1.33 9.97
N ALA A 127 -18.47 1.39 8.99
CA ALA A 127 -18.13 2.60 8.27
C ALA A 127 -19.27 3.07 7.36
N GLN A 128 -19.32 4.37 7.14
CA GLN A 128 -20.18 5.00 6.13
C GLN A 128 -19.33 5.37 4.93
N PHE A 129 -19.81 5.00 3.75
CA PHE A 129 -19.12 5.25 2.49
C PHE A 129 -19.90 6.24 1.61
N PRO A 130 -19.22 7.01 0.75
CA PRO A 130 -19.87 8.06 -0.05
C PRO A 130 -20.78 7.52 -1.17
N SER A 131 -20.61 6.25 -1.58
CA SER A 131 -21.49 5.59 -2.57
C SER A 131 -21.76 4.13 -2.21
N LYS A 132 -22.76 3.55 -2.85
CA LYS A 132 -23.11 2.13 -2.67
C LYS A 132 -22.04 1.21 -3.25
N GLU A 133 -21.45 1.58 -4.36
CA GLU A 133 -20.38 0.85 -5.03
C GLU A 133 -19.16 0.73 -4.13
N ILE A 134 -18.74 1.85 -3.51
CA ILE A 134 -17.61 1.86 -2.56
C ILE A 134 -17.96 1.07 -1.30
N ALA A 135 -19.19 1.15 -0.80
CA ALA A 135 -19.62 0.36 0.35
C ALA A 135 -19.55 -1.14 0.05
N GLN A 136 -20.06 -1.56 -1.12
CA GLN A 136 -20.03 -2.96 -1.54
C GLN A 136 -18.59 -3.44 -1.77
N GLY A 137 -17.79 -2.71 -2.54
CA GLY A 137 -16.39 -3.07 -2.81
C GLY A 137 -15.55 -3.14 -1.52
N SER A 138 -15.76 -2.21 -0.59
CA SER A 138 -15.07 -2.23 0.71
C SER A 138 -15.50 -3.42 1.58
N TYR A 139 -16.76 -3.79 1.54
CA TYR A 139 -17.27 -4.97 2.25
C TYR A 139 -16.74 -6.27 1.65
N ASP A 140 -16.76 -6.41 0.32
CA ASP A 140 -16.36 -7.64 -0.36
C ASP A 140 -14.85 -7.91 -0.23
N TYR A 141 -14.03 -6.87 -0.35
CA TYR A 141 -12.56 -7.00 -0.34
C TYR A 141 -11.93 -6.73 1.03
N ARG A 142 -12.59 -6.01 1.91
CA ARG A 142 -12.23 -5.81 3.32
C ARG A 142 -10.76 -5.44 3.56
N THR A 143 -10.26 -4.45 2.83
CA THR A 143 -8.84 -4.07 2.89
C THR A 143 -8.51 -3.37 4.20
N LEU A 144 -7.54 -3.89 4.95
CA LEU A 144 -7.07 -3.37 6.22
C LEU A 144 -5.64 -2.87 6.10
N GLY A 145 -5.40 -1.62 6.53
CA GLY A 145 -4.08 -1.00 6.52
C GLY A 145 -3.53 -0.83 7.94
N LEU A 146 -2.87 -1.86 8.49
CA LEU A 146 -2.19 -1.78 9.77
C LEU A 146 -0.70 -1.53 9.57
N GLY A 147 -0.19 -0.47 10.14
CA GLY A 147 1.21 -0.09 10.07
C GLY A 147 1.79 0.29 11.44
N PHE A 148 2.98 0.86 11.42
CA PHE A 148 3.62 1.40 12.62
C PHE A 148 4.30 2.75 12.34
N ALA A 149 4.49 3.51 13.40
CA ALA A 149 5.18 4.79 13.39
C ALA A 149 6.36 4.78 14.37
N ASN A 150 7.26 5.75 14.23
CA ASN A 150 8.40 5.96 15.12
C ASN A 150 9.51 4.90 15.06
N ILE A 151 9.67 4.17 13.96
CA ILE A 151 10.83 3.28 13.80
C ILE A 151 12.14 4.08 13.91
N GLY A 152 12.25 5.22 13.24
CA GLY A 152 13.43 6.08 13.33
C GLY A 152 13.69 6.60 14.76
N GLY A 153 12.64 7.04 15.48
CA GLY A 153 12.74 7.48 16.86
C GLY A 153 13.19 6.36 17.80
N MET A 154 12.67 5.16 17.61
CA MET A 154 13.05 3.98 18.38
C MET A 154 14.52 3.59 18.14
N LEU A 155 14.97 3.59 16.88
CA LEU A 155 16.37 3.32 16.53
C LEU A 155 17.32 4.34 17.14
N MET A 156 16.99 5.63 17.05
CA MET A 156 17.79 6.69 17.68
C MET A 156 17.86 6.53 19.21
N ALA A 157 16.74 6.22 19.85
CA ALA A 157 16.68 5.98 21.29
C ALA A 157 17.47 4.73 21.72
N ALA A 158 17.61 3.75 20.82
CA ALA A 158 18.40 2.54 21.01
C ALA A 158 19.89 2.71 20.63
N GLY A 159 20.29 3.84 20.04
CA GLY A 159 21.65 4.10 19.61
C GLY A 159 22.05 3.43 18.28
N TYR A 160 21.07 2.98 17.49
CA TYR A 160 21.32 2.40 16.16
C TYR A 160 21.34 3.48 15.08
N SER A 161 22.27 3.37 14.13
CA SER A 161 22.21 4.15 12.91
C SER A 161 20.99 3.73 12.07
N TYR A 162 20.24 4.70 11.53
CA TYR A 162 19.10 4.41 10.66
C TYR A 162 19.50 3.56 9.46
N ASP A 163 20.67 3.83 8.87
CA ASP A 163 21.25 3.08 7.76
C ASP A 163 22.28 2.05 8.26
N SER A 164 21.83 1.11 9.09
CA SER A 164 22.65 -0.02 9.57
C SER A 164 21.93 -1.35 9.31
N ASP A 165 22.69 -2.44 9.32
CA ASP A 165 22.14 -3.79 9.15
C ASP A 165 21.27 -4.18 10.34
N GLU A 166 21.65 -3.77 11.53
CA GLU A 166 20.89 -3.96 12.76
C GLU A 166 19.53 -3.26 12.70
N ALA A 167 19.49 -2.01 12.20
CA ALA A 167 18.25 -1.26 12.03
C ALA A 167 17.33 -1.93 11.02
N ARG A 168 17.87 -2.37 9.89
CA ARG A 168 17.12 -3.11 8.88
C ARG A 168 16.59 -4.45 9.39
N ALA A 169 17.40 -5.20 10.14
CA ALA A 169 16.99 -6.46 10.76
C ALA A 169 15.87 -6.25 11.78
N LEU A 170 15.99 -5.22 12.64
CA LEU A 170 14.97 -4.88 13.63
C LEU A 170 13.64 -4.48 12.96
N CYS A 171 13.69 -3.63 11.94
CA CYS A 171 12.53 -3.23 11.17
C CYS A 171 11.86 -4.45 10.50
N GLY A 172 12.65 -5.34 9.91
CA GLY A 172 12.18 -6.59 9.32
C GLY A 172 11.52 -7.51 10.34
N ALA A 173 12.08 -7.66 11.53
CA ALA A 173 11.52 -8.47 12.61
C ALA A 173 10.17 -7.91 13.11
N ILE A 174 10.08 -6.60 13.35
CA ILE A 174 8.84 -5.92 13.76
C ILE A 174 7.76 -6.10 12.68
N SER A 175 8.10 -5.91 11.41
CA SER A 175 7.18 -6.09 10.29
C SER A 175 6.70 -7.54 10.18
N ALA A 176 7.59 -8.51 10.37
CA ALA A 176 7.23 -9.95 10.33
C ALA A 176 6.27 -10.33 11.47
N ILE A 177 6.51 -9.83 12.69
CA ILE A 177 5.63 -10.05 13.84
C ILE A 177 4.24 -9.46 13.56
N MET A 178 4.17 -8.19 13.16
CA MET A 178 2.90 -7.51 12.87
C MET A 178 2.12 -8.24 11.78
N THR A 179 2.75 -8.53 10.65
CA THR A 179 2.12 -9.20 9.51
C THR A 179 1.65 -10.61 9.91
N GLY A 180 2.51 -11.40 10.53
CA GLY A 180 2.18 -12.75 10.96
C GLY A 180 1.01 -12.81 11.95
N ARG A 181 0.97 -11.89 12.92
CA ARG A 181 -0.15 -11.80 13.89
C ARG A 181 -1.43 -11.33 13.24
N SER A 182 -1.37 -10.39 12.30
CA SER A 182 -2.55 -9.91 11.57
C SER A 182 -3.17 -11.02 10.73
N TYR A 183 -2.37 -11.75 9.94
CA TYR A 183 -2.86 -12.86 9.14
C TYR A 183 -3.41 -14.01 10.01
N ALA A 184 -2.72 -14.38 11.09
CA ALA A 184 -3.21 -15.40 12.01
C ALA A 184 -4.55 -14.99 12.67
N CYS A 185 -4.73 -13.70 12.95
CA CYS A 185 -6.00 -13.18 13.49
C CYS A 185 -7.13 -13.28 12.47
N LEU A 186 -6.88 -12.92 11.21
CA LEU A 186 -7.88 -12.97 10.13
C LEU A 186 -8.28 -14.40 9.77
N LEU A 187 -7.34 -15.34 9.73
CA LEU A 187 -7.65 -16.76 9.55
C LEU A 187 -8.61 -17.26 10.62
N TYR A 188 -8.35 -16.94 11.88
CA TYR A 188 -9.22 -17.34 12.99
C TYR A 188 -10.62 -16.72 12.88
N THR A 189 -10.73 -15.47 12.44
CA THR A 189 -12.04 -14.80 12.28
C THR A 189 -12.80 -15.33 11.07
N SER A 190 -12.14 -15.71 9.97
CA SER A 190 -12.79 -16.32 8.81
C SER A 190 -13.28 -17.74 9.12
N ASP A 191 -12.49 -18.55 9.80
CA ASP A 191 -12.90 -19.89 10.24
C ASP A 191 -14.10 -19.82 11.20
N ALA A 192 -14.12 -18.85 12.12
CA ALA A 192 -15.26 -18.63 13.02
C ALA A 192 -16.52 -18.12 12.30
N ALA A 193 -16.38 -17.49 11.14
CA ALA A 193 -17.50 -17.07 10.29
C ALA A 193 -18.04 -18.20 9.42
N ASP A 194 -17.19 -19.16 9.04
CA ASP A 194 -17.59 -20.40 8.34
C ASP A 194 -18.21 -21.43 9.27
N ASP A 195 -17.84 -21.44 10.55
CA ASP A 195 -18.55 -22.13 11.61
C ASP A 195 -19.91 -21.43 11.89
N ARG A 196 -20.80 -21.50 10.93
CA ARG A 196 -22.22 -21.18 11.11
C ARG A 196 -22.86 -22.24 12.03
N ILE A 197 -22.33 -22.35 13.21
CA ILE A 197 -22.94 -23.08 14.29
C ILE A 197 -23.05 -22.10 15.46
N CYS A 198 -24.03 -21.24 15.37
CA CYS A 198 -24.76 -20.64 16.49
C CYS A 198 -26.12 -20.16 15.97
#